data_65660f9dc48db5ad87d4b1533a59bd23
#
_entry.id   65660f9dc48db5ad87d4b1533a59bd23
#
_cell.length_a   1.000
_cell.length_b   1.000
_cell.length_c   1.000
_cell.angle_alpha   90.00
_cell.angle_beta   90.00
_cell.angle_gamma   90.00
#
_symmetry.space_group_name_H-M   'P 1'
#
loop_
_entity.id
_entity.type
_entity.pdbx_description
1 polymer ?
#
loop_
_entity_poly.entity_id
_entity_poly.type
_entity_poly.pdbx_seq_one_letter_code
_entity_poly.pdbx_strand_id
1 'polypeptide(L)'
;IFWVEPKIRENYQPPGILSAERTISEWCGTMPWWESRNSGQRSCDLYGVTDDPIIRDSYIPDENTDVKYIRLFIHAFADDYGDNPTTTLADAEAQLLTLNEAFSDYKIQFVAWFQIHNDAQYQTITSAEWASGEIKEDYAMDPTVYHNVYVADTHVDWGILGVSTFPWDSEALTVYGGTIVDKDWFGGPRTFNGTADIPNHTITHELGHALGLWHTHHGVDEVTVCGSCYEGADGYTYATGDNADVVGDLCSDTKATPTNFTCADPDTFDCQGNSWVNTDVHNFMGYAGELCWNLNDDGFSNQQSGRVHGWIMDKYEGLVVSSEEMTLLSVSFEDGMPFDWTVYDVDGDGYEWGIYSNSESFEFAHYGVNGAGVYNYTATNSDYLVSPLIDIPTNSASVTFSFWAKSHSSSYPEDFVARISTDGSNFSSLGVTYNASSDWTEYSFDLSSYIGQSIYVALHCISSYGWYLMADDFLVSASFNPLPLDADFIASSVSGDAPLSVVFTNLSTGNPTSWDWDFGDGNIST
;
A
#
# COMPACT_ATOMS: atom_id res chain seq x y z
N ILE A 1 -6.89 -2.34 13.85
CA ILE A 1 -6.31 -2.40 12.51
C ILE A 1 -7.46 -2.48 11.51
N PHE A 2 -7.53 -1.58 10.55
CA PHE A 2 -8.59 -1.53 9.55
C PHE A 2 -7.99 -1.75 8.16
N TRP A 3 -8.69 -2.53 7.34
CA TRP A 3 -8.32 -2.69 5.94
C TRP A 3 -9.00 -1.62 5.09
N VAL A 4 -8.28 -1.03 4.15
CA VAL A 4 -8.78 0.02 3.26
C VAL A 4 -8.91 -0.56 1.86
N GLU A 5 -10.14 -0.62 1.34
CA GLU A 5 -10.42 -1.18 0.02
C GLU A 5 -10.05 -0.25 -1.12
N PRO A 6 -9.49 -0.78 -2.21
CA PRO A 6 -9.30 -0.02 -3.44
C PRO A 6 -10.66 0.26 -4.12
N LYS A 7 -11.02 1.54 -4.27
CA LYS A 7 -12.20 1.98 -5.03
C LYS A 7 -11.75 2.74 -6.27
N ILE A 8 -12.37 2.48 -7.41
CA ILE A 8 -12.11 3.20 -8.67
C ILE A 8 -13.18 4.26 -8.87
N ARG A 9 -12.78 5.50 -9.17
CA ARG A 9 -13.71 6.57 -9.52
C ARG A 9 -14.24 6.42 -10.94
N GLU A 10 -15.57 6.50 -11.10
CA GLU A 10 -16.19 6.66 -12.41
C GLU A 10 -16.26 8.15 -12.79
N ASN A 11 -15.49 8.57 -13.81
CA ASN A 11 -15.57 9.87 -14.53
C ASN A 11 -15.03 11.14 -13.81
N TYR A 12 -13.74 11.21 -13.50
CA TYR A 12 -13.07 12.46 -13.14
C TYR A 12 -12.69 13.28 -14.39
N GLN A 13 -12.98 14.60 -14.38
CA GLN A 13 -12.52 15.57 -15.39
C GLN A 13 -11.69 16.65 -14.67
N PRO A 14 -10.42 16.87 -15.02
CA PRO A 14 -9.56 17.81 -14.33
C PRO A 14 -9.95 19.28 -14.54
N PRO A 15 -9.75 20.15 -13.54
CA PRO A 15 -9.97 21.59 -13.66
C PRO A 15 -8.86 22.31 -14.45
N GLY A 16 -9.19 23.41 -15.09
CA GLY A 16 -8.29 24.21 -15.94
C GLY A 16 -7.14 24.89 -15.20
N ILE A 17 -6.06 25.17 -15.93
CA ILE A 17 -4.73 25.61 -15.49
C ILE A 17 -4.72 26.90 -14.67
N LEU A 18 -4.13 26.87 -13.49
CA LEU A 18 -3.72 28.04 -12.71
C LEU A 18 -2.25 27.88 -12.26
N SER A 19 -1.44 28.91 -12.48
CA SER A 19 -0.05 28.93 -12.00
C SER A 19 0.01 29.19 -10.50
N ALA A 20 0.68 28.30 -9.74
CA ALA A 20 0.92 28.44 -8.33
C ALA A 20 2.41 28.70 -8.07
N GLU A 21 2.73 29.81 -7.37
CA GLU A 21 4.06 30.03 -6.80
C GLU A 21 4.10 29.40 -5.40
N ARG A 22 5.07 28.50 -5.14
CA ARG A 22 5.36 27.93 -3.82
C ARG A 22 6.72 28.38 -3.32
N THR A 23 6.91 28.44 -2.03
CA THR A 23 8.22 28.69 -1.41
C THR A 23 9.01 27.37 -1.30
N ILE A 24 10.33 27.45 -1.48
CA ILE A 24 11.29 26.32 -1.61
C ILE A 24 11.32 25.34 -0.41
N SER A 25 10.58 25.60 0.66
CA SER A 25 10.60 24.82 1.91
C SER A 25 9.55 23.69 1.99
N GLU A 26 8.79 23.40 0.93
CA GLU A 26 7.63 22.50 0.99
C GLU A 26 7.77 21.32 0.02
N TRP A 27 8.88 20.54 0.07
CA TRP A 27 9.14 19.51 -0.92
C TRP A 27 9.58 18.17 -0.32
N CYS A 28 9.74 17.15 -1.18
CA CYS A 28 10.22 15.84 -0.84
C CYS A 28 11.60 15.88 -0.14
N GLY A 29 11.72 15.20 0.99
CA GLY A 29 12.96 15.12 1.78
C GLY A 29 13.87 13.94 1.42
N THR A 30 13.56 13.21 0.36
CA THR A 30 14.23 11.94 0.04
C THR A 30 15.72 12.08 -0.30
N MET A 31 16.22 13.28 -0.66
CA MET A 31 17.61 13.47 -1.13
C MET A 31 18.65 14.06 -0.16
N PRO A 32 18.40 15.04 0.71
CA PRO A 32 19.50 15.82 1.33
C PRO A 32 20.41 15.08 2.30
N TRP A 33 19.95 14.03 2.99
CA TRP A 33 20.78 13.35 4.02
C TRP A 33 21.59 12.16 3.45
N TRP A 34 21.22 11.66 2.30
CA TRP A 34 21.90 10.57 1.59
C TRP A 34 23.31 10.96 1.11
N GLU A 35 23.49 12.16 0.57
CA GLU A 35 24.77 12.65 0.07
C GLU A 35 25.88 12.66 1.12
N SER A 36 25.55 12.74 2.40
CA SER A 36 26.54 12.81 3.48
C SER A 36 27.20 11.46 3.82
N ARG A 37 26.62 10.34 3.42
CA ARG A 37 27.10 9.00 3.81
C ARG A 37 28.05 8.33 2.80
N ASN A 38 28.05 8.73 1.52
CA ASN A 38 28.84 8.06 0.48
C ASN A 38 29.70 9.02 -0.35
N SER A 39 30.88 9.41 0.16
CA SER A 39 31.89 10.18 -0.55
C SER A 39 32.83 9.32 -1.45
N GLY A 40 32.37 8.20 -1.99
CA GLY A 40 33.09 7.36 -2.95
C GLY A 40 32.62 7.60 -4.38
N GLN A 41 33.52 7.56 -5.36
CA GLN A 41 33.25 7.74 -6.80
C GLN A 41 32.02 6.91 -7.22
N ARG A 42 30.91 7.58 -7.54
CA ARG A 42 29.67 6.96 -8.00
C ARG A 42 29.74 6.76 -9.51
N SER A 43 29.36 5.60 -9.99
CA SER A 43 29.00 5.38 -11.38
C SER A 43 27.52 5.71 -11.55
N CYS A 44 27.19 6.97 -11.77
CA CYS A 44 25.84 7.47 -12.13
C CYS A 44 24.66 6.81 -11.38
N ASP A 45 24.85 6.54 -10.07
CA ASP A 45 23.81 6.02 -9.17
C ASP A 45 23.11 4.70 -9.61
N LEU A 46 23.91 3.77 -10.12
CA LEU A 46 23.46 2.43 -10.49
C LEU A 46 23.48 1.50 -9.26
N TYR A 47 22.32 0.93 -8.91
CA TYR A 47 22.13 0.14 -7.67
C TYR A 47 21.48 -1.22 -7.86
N GLY A 48 20.85 -1.48 -9.01
CA GLY A 48 20.06 -2.69 -9.19
C GLY A 48 19.94 -3.20 -10.61
N VAL A 49 19.24 -4.31 -10.73
CA VAL A 49 19.07 -5.00 -12.03
C VAL A 49 18.34 -4.16 -13.07
N THR A 50 17.43 -3.28 -12.63
CA THR A 50 16.65 -2.39 -13.49
C THR A 50 17.42 -1.16 -14.00
N ASP A 51 18.68 -1.01 -13.61
CA ASP A 51 19.57 0.00 -14.19
C ASP A 51 20.13 -0.42 -15.54
N ASP A 52 20.02 -1.71 -15.91
CA ASP A 52 20.21 -2.18 -17.28
C ASP A 52 18.93 -1.91 -18.09
N PRO A 53 18.99 -1.10 -19.17
CA PRO A 53 17.79 -0.73 -19.93
C PRO A 53 17.06 -1.92 -20.56
N ILE A 54 17.78 -2.99 -20.93
CA ILE A 54 17.17 -4.20 -21.51
C ILE A 54 16.35 -4.92 -20.45
N ILE A 55 16.88 -5.03 -19.24
CA ILE A 55 16.20 -5.67 -18.13
C ILE A 55 15.00 -4.81 -17.70
N ARG A 56 15.19 -3.50 -17.53
CA ARG A 56 14.11 -2.57 -17.20
C ARG A 56 12.94 -2.68 -18.19
N ASP A 57 13.25 -2.61 -19.50
CA ASP A 57 12.23 -2.62 -20.56
C ASP A 57 11.49 -3.97 -20.65
N SER A 58 12.13 -5.06 -20.20
CA SER A 58 11.47 -6.37 -20.12
C SER A 58 10.40 -6.45 -19.04
N TYR A 59 10.43 -5.54 -18.06
CA TYR A 59 9.42 -5.42 -17.00
C TYR A 59 8.32 -4.39 -17.31
N ILE A 60 8.37 -3.68 -18.44
CA ILE A 60 7.28 -2.76 -18.81
C ILE A 60 5.98 -3.56 -18.95
N PRO A 61 4.95 -3.23 -18.18
CA PRO A 61 3.70 -4.00 -18.19
C PRO A 61 2.96 -3.83 -19.53
N ASP A 62 2.31 -4.89 -19.97
CA ASP A 62 1.44 -4.94 -21.12
C ASP A 62 0.00 -5.35 -20.74
N GLU A 63 -0.85 -5.58 -21.75
CA GLU A 63 -2.24 -5.99 -21.54
C GLU A 63 -2.40 -7.33 -20.81
N ASN A 64 -1.38 -8.20 -20.87
CA ASN A 64 -1.37 -9.52 -20.25
C ASN A 64 -0.67 -9.53 -18.90
N THR A 65 -0.07 -8.43 -18.50
CA THR A 65 0.60 -8.30 -17.20
C THR A 65 -0.44 -8.28 -16.08
N ASP A 66 -0.28 -9.17 -15.11
CA ASP A 66 -1.15 -9.21 -13.94
C ASP A 66 -0.96 -8.00 -13.04
N VAL A 67 -2.05 -7.54 -12.46
CA VAL A 67 -2.02 -6.46 -11.47
C VAL A 67 -1.33 -6.96 -10.21
N LYS A 68 -0.32 -6.24 -9.74
CA LYS A 68 0.36 -6.49 -8.46
C LYS A 68 -0.28 -5.65 -7.36
N TYR A 69 -0.75 -6.32 -6.31
CA TYR A 69 -1.31 -5.68 -5.13
C TYR A 69 -0.25 -5.57 -4.05
N ILE A 70 0.18 -4.36 -3.72
CA ILE A 70 1.22 -4.09 -2.72
C ILE A 70 0.57 -3.75 -1.38
N ARG A 71 1.03 -4.40 -0.30
CA ARG A 71 0.52 -4.14 1.05
C ARG A 71 1.14 -2.90 1.66
N LEU A 72 0.30 -1.97 2.09
CA LEU A 72 0.66 -0.83 2.91
C LEU A 72 0.16 -1.04 4.34
N PHE A 73 0.90 -0.51 5.32
CA PHE A 73 0.41 -0.31 6.67
C PHE A 73 0.50 1.17 7.00
N ILE A 74 -0.65 1.81 7.21
CA ILE A 74 -0.75 3.26 7.45
C ILE A 74 -0.89 3.51 8.94
N HIS A 75 0.08 4.22 9.52
CA HIS A 75 0.14 4.63 10.91
C HIS A 75 -0.31 6.07 11.04
N ALA A 76 -1.33 6.32 11.86
CA ALA A 76 -1.78 7.64 12.30
C ALA A 76 -1.53 7.79 13.81
N PHE A 77 -1.34 9.02 14.29
CA PHE A 77 -1.06 9.30 15.69
C PHE A 77 -2.07 10.28 16.25
N ALA A 78 -2.69 9.91 17.37
CA ALA A 78 -3.61 10.73 18.13
C ALA A 78 -2.95 11.24 19.43
N ASP A 79 -3.61 12.14 20.13
CA ASP A 79 -3.18 12.44 21.50
C ASP A 79 -3.37 11.25 22.44
N ASP A 80 -2.84 11.34 23.66
CA ASP A 80 -2.86 10.24 24.64
C ASP A 80 -4.28 9.78 25.05
N TYR A 81 -5.31 10.50 24.63
CA TYR A 81 -6.71 10.18 24.86
C TYR A 81 -7.40 9.62 23.62
N GLY A 82 -6.70 9.53 22.49
CA GLY A 82 -7.24 9.08 21.21
C GLY A 82 -7.96 10.17 20.42
N ASP A 83 -7.86 11.43 20.87
CA ASP A 83 -8.45 12.57 20.17
C ASP A 83 -7.44 13.19 19.17
N ASN A 84 -7.96 13.91 18.17
CA ASN A 84 -7.18 14.68 17.19
C ASN A 84 -6.12 13.85 16.42
N PRO A 85 -6.47 12.73 15.79
CA PRO A 85 -5.51 11.94 15.03
C PRO A 85 -4.94 12.73 13.84
N THR A 86 -3.70 12.43 13.45
CA THR A 86 -3.01 13.06 12.32
C THR A 86 -3.70 12.77 10.99
N THR A 87 -4.43 11.67 10.90
CA THR A 87 -5.35 11.36 9.78
C THR A 87 -6.45 10.41 10.25
N THR A 88 -7.52 10.26 9.46
CA THR A 88 -8.66 9.40 9.76
C THR A 88 -8.73 8.22 8.79
N LEU A 89 -9.54 7.20 9.12
CA LEU A 89 -9.80 6.11 8.18
C LEU A 89 -10.41 6.62 6.87
N ALA A 90 -11.34 7.57 6.93
CA ALA A 90 -11.95 8.16 5.73
C ALA A 90 -10.92 8.88 4.84
N ASP A 91 -9.94 9.56 5.44
CA ASP A 91 -8.83 10.17 4.69
C ASP A 91 -7.92 9.11 4.09
N ALA A 92 -7.63 8.02 4.81
CA ALA A 92 -6.84 6.90 4.31
C ALA A 92 -7.53 6.19 3.13
N GLU A 93 -8.85 5.96 3.21
CA GLU A 93 -9.65 5.42 2.10
C GLU A 93 -9.63 6.33 0.86
N ALA A 94 -9.82 7.64 1.06
CA ALA A 94 -9.79 8.60 -0.03
C ALA A 94 -8.39 8.71 -0.67
N GLN A 95 -7.35 8.63 0.14
CA GLN A 95 -5.96 8.62 -0.33
C GLN A 95 -5.64 7.35 -1.12
N LEU A 96 -6.06 6.19 -0.63
CA LEU A 96 -5.85 4.93 -1.32
C LEU A 96 -6.54 4.91 -2.70
N LEU A 97 -7.72 5.53 -2.80
CA LEU A 97 -8.41 5.70 -4.07
C LEU A 97 -7.56 6.50 -5.07
N THR A 98 -7.07 7.68 -4.67
CA THR A 98 -6.19 8.52 -5.51
C THR A 98 -4.91 7.79 -5.91
N LEU A 99 -4.29 7.07 -4.97
CA LEU A 99 -3.07 6.29 -5.21
C LEU A 99 -3.32 5.18 -6.22
N ASN A 100 -4.41 4.43 -6.08
CA ASN A 100 -4.76 3.35 -6.98
C ASN A 100 -5.16 3.85 -8.38
N GLU A 101 -5.80 5.00 -8.48
CA GLU A 101 -6.02 5.66 -9.78
C GLU A 101 -4.70 5.99 -10.48
N ALA A 102 -3.73 6.56 -9.76
CA ALA A 102 -2.43 6.97 -10.29
C ALA A 102 -1.57 5.79 -10.79
N PHE A 103 -1.69 4.62 -10.16
CA PHE A 103 -0.90 3.43 -10.52
C PHE A 103 -1.64 2.40 -11.39
N SER A 104 -2.93 2.60 -11.67
CA SER A 104 -3.78 1.61 -12.36
C SER A 104 -3.28 1.24 -13.75
N ASP A 105 -2.86 2.21 -14.54
CA ASP A 105 -2.37 2.00 -15.90
C ASP A 105 -1.05 1.23 -15.94
N TYR A 106 -0.33 1.22 -14.83
CA TYR A 106 0.95 0.53 -14.64
C TYR A 106 0.80 -0.84 -13.98
N LYS A 107 -0.42 -1.40 -13.92
CA LYS A 107 -0.70 -2.73 -13.35
C LYS A 107 -0.27 -2.87 -11.88
N ILE A 108 -0.36 -1.81 -11.11
CA ILE A 108 -0.07 -1.77 -9.67
C ILE A 108 -1.29 -1.22 -8.95
N GLN A 109 -1.63 -1.86 -7.84
CA GLN A 109 -2.65 -1.43 -6.92
C GLN A 109 -2.12 -1.58 -5.49
N PHE A 110 -2.66 -0.82 -4.57
CA PHE A 110 -2.30 -0.91 -3.17
C PHE A 110 -3.50 -1.37 -2.36
N VAL A 111 -3.22 -2.22 -1.38
CA VAL A 111 -4.15 -2.60 -0.32
C VAL A 111 -3.57 -2.13 1.00
N ALA A 112 -4.38 -1.54 1.86
CA ALA A 112 -3.85 -0.90 3.05
C ALA A 112 -4.54 -1.37 4.33
N TRP A 113 -3.76 -1.50 5.40
CA TRP A 113 -4.20 -1.57 6.78
C TRP A 113 -3.97 -0.22 7.43
N PHE A 114 -4.86 0.17 8.32
CA PHE A 114 -4.84 1.47 8.97
C PHE A 114 -4.95 1.31 10.48
N GLN A 115 -4.09 2.03 11.22
CA GLN A 115 -4.14 2.04 12.67
C GLN A 115 -3.86 3.45 13.22
N ILE A 116 -4.68 3.88 14.19
CA ILE A 116 -4.42 5.08 14.99
C ILE A 116 -3.73 4.63 16.28
N HIS A 117 -2.60 5.27 16.60
CA HIS A 117 -1.84 5.07 17.82
C HIS A 117 -2.09 6.26 18.76
N ASN A 118 -2.43 5.97 20.02
CA ASN A 118 -2.64 7.01 21.06
C ASN A 118 -1.29 7.43 21.63
N ASP A 119 -0.54 8.20 20.86
CA ASP A 119 0.81 8.67 21.19
C ASP A 119 1.03 10.09 20.64
N ALA A 120 0.86 11.07 21.53
CA ALA A 120 1.00 12.47 21.18
C ALA A 120 2.43 12.87 20.74
N GLN A 121 3.45 12.08 21.12
CA GLN A 121 4.84 12.35 20.76
C GLN A 121 5.03 12.34 19.24
N TYR A 122 4.39 11.42 18.54
CA TYR A 122 4.57 11.21 17.11
C TYR A 122 3.53 11.90 16.21
N GLN A 123 2.68 12.75 16.79
CA GLN A 123 1.83 13.64 15.97
C GLN A 123 2.65 14.66 15.16
N THR A 124 3.85 15.00 15.64
CA THR A 124 4.82 15.86 14.96
C THR A 124 6.17 15.15 14.92
N ILE A 125 6.81 15.11 13.77
CA ILE A 125 8.10 14.44 13.54
C ILE A 125 9.10 15.41 12.94
N THR A 126 10.23 15.54 13.61
CA THR A 126 11.41 16.28 13.11
C THR A 126 12.31 15.40 12.26
N SER A 127 13.21 16.01 11.48
CA SER A 127 14.22 15.26 10.70
C SER A 127 15.12 14.39 11.60
N ALA A 128 15.40 14.85 12.81
CA ALA A 128 16.25 14.13 13.76
C ALA A 128 15.53 12.90 14.33
N GLU A 129 14.23 12.99 14.63
CA GLU A 129 13.41 11.88 15.10
C GLU A 129 13.20 10.84 14.02
N TRP A 130 12.92 11.24 12.78
CA TRP A 130 12.87 10.32 11.65
C TRP A 130 14.19 9.60 11.44
N ALA A 131 15.31 10.32 11.48
CA ALA A 131 16.65 9.76 11.31
C ALA A 131 17.09 8.85 12.50
N SER A 132 16.56 9.10 13.73
CA SER A 132 16.81 8.21 14.87
C SER A 132 16.15 6.84 14.71
N GLY A 133 15.01 6.79 13.98
CA GLY A 133 14.24 5.59 13.75
C GLY A 133 13.33 5.17 14.91
N GLU A 134 13.21 5.97 15.97
CA GLU A 134 12.46 5.62 17.18
C GLU A 134 10.98 5.31 16.87
N ILE A 135 10.29 6.18 16.12
CA ILE A 135 8.92 5.92 15.67
C ILE A 135 8.79 4.60 14.88
N LYS A 136 9.81 4.26 14.12
CA LYS A 136 9.83 3.06 13.28
C LYS A 136 10.08 1.80 14.14
N GLU A 137 10.95 1.88 15.16
CA GLU A 137 11.18 0.79 16.11
C GLU A 137 9.93 0.49 16.93
N ASP A 138 9.16 1.54 17.28
CA ASP A 138 7.96 1.41 18.13
C ASP A 138 6.74 0.88 17.36
N TYR A 139 6.61 1.22 16.07
CA TYR A 139 5.35 1.01 15.36
C TYR A 139 5.44 0.25 14.03
N ALA A 140 6.64 -0.01 13.47
CA ALA A 140 6.71 -0.71 12.20
C ALA A 140 6.02 -2.09 12.26
N MET A 141 5.04 -2.27 11.40
CA MET A 141 4.44 -3.58 11.16
C MET A 141 5.33 -4.34 10.17
N ASP A 142 5.56 -5.61 10.38
CA ASP A 142 6.47 -6.49 9.64
C ASP A 142 6.89 -5.92 8.26
N PRO A 143 8.09 -5.30 8.15
CA PRO A 143 8.51 -4.59 6.94
C PRO A 143 8.82 -5.52 5.76
N THR A 144 8.83 -6.84 5.98
CA THR A 144 8.96 -7.84 4.91
C THR A 144 7.63 -8.18 4.26
N VAL A 145 6.52 -7.78 4.87
CA VAL A 145 5.14 -8.03 4.45
C VAL A 145 4.42 -6.74 4.06
N TYR A 146 4.70 -5.64 4.77
CA TYR A 146 4.03 -4.35 4.59
C TYR A 146 5.04 -3.23 4.31
N HIS A 147 4.73 -2.37 3.37
CA HIS A 147 5.41 -1.08 3.31
C HIS A 147 4.75 -0.13 4.31
N ASN A 148 5.49 0.29 5.33
CA ASN A 148 4.97 1.13 6.41
C ASN A 148 4.90 2.60 5.97
N VAL A 149 3.74 3.22 6.15
CA VAL A 149 3.46 4.64 5.85
C VAL A 149 3.09 5.34 7.14
N TYR A 150 3.84 6.37 7.51
CA TYR A 150 3.61 7.16 8.72
C TYR A 150 3.03 8.53 8.33
N VAL A 151 1.91 8.92 8.95
CA VAL A 151 1.26 10.20 8.70
C VAL A 151 1.42 11.09 9.93
N ALA A 152 2.22 12.15 9.82
CA ALA A 152 2.54 13.06 10.93
C ALA A 152 2.73 14.49 10.43
N ASP A 153 2.77 15.48 11.35
CA ASP A 153 3.13 16.85 11.03
C ASP A 153 4.66 16.94 10.86
N THR A 154 5.12 17.18 9.65
CA THR A 154 6.55 17.33 9.31
C THR A 154 6.97 18.79 9.09
N HIS A 155 6.04 19.75 9.22
CA HIS A 155 6.30 21.16 8.92
C HIS A 155 7.10 21.90 9.98
N VAL A 156 7.04 21.49 11.25
CA VAL A 156 7.51 22.29 12.39
C VAL A 156 9.02 22.58 12.33
N ASP A 157 9.84 21.58 12.01
CA ASP A 157 11.30 21.73 11.96
C ASP A 157 11.94 21.19 10.68
N TRP A 158 11.19 20.47 9.87
CA TRP A 158 11.72 19.80 8.68
C TRP A 158 11.23 20.45 7.37
N GLY A 159 9.94 20.80 7.29
CA GLY A 159 9.36 21.53 6.17
C GLY A 159 9.26 20.72 4.87
N ILE A 160 9.14 19.39 4.97
CA ILE A 160 8.96 18.49 3.82
C ILE A 160 7.52 18.02 3.73
N LEU A 161 7.10 17.60 2.53
CA LEU A 161 5.78 16.99 2.31
C LEU A 161 5.83 15.47 2.53
N GLY A 162 6.98 14.85 2.25
CA GLY A 162 7.21 13.44 2.47
C GLY A 162 8.67 13.03 2.28
N VAL A 163 8.98 11.80 2.65
CA VAL A 163 10.25 11.12 2.35
C VAL A 163 10.07 9.61 2.38
N SER A 164 10.75 8.91 1.49
CA SER A 164 10.74 7.46 1.38
C SER A 164 12.13 6.85 1.42
N THR A 165 12.21 5.60 1.88
CA THR A 165 13.40 4.76 1.77
C THR A 165 13.42 4.08 0.41
N PHE A 166 14.52 4.21 -0.33
CA PHE A 166 14.68 3.55 -1.63
C PHE A 166 14.86 2.03 -1.51
N PRO A 167 14.50 1.22 -2.54
CA PRO A 167 14.65 -0.24 -2.48
C PRO A 167 16.08 -0.73 -2.37
N TRP A 168 17.07 0.02 -2.84
CA TRP A 168 18.49 -0.31 -2.72
C TRP A 168 19.11 0.03 -1.36
N ASP A 169 18.41 0.78 -0.52
CA ASP A 169 18.86 1.05 0.83
C ASP A 169 18.85 -0.22 1.68
N SER A 170 19.88 -0.39 2.52
CA SER A 170 19.96 -1.55 3.42
C SER A 170 18.81 -1.61 4.43
N GLU A 171 18.12 -0.50 4.63
CA GLU A 171 17.02 -0.32 5.58
C GLU A 171 15.64 -0.69 4.99
N ALA A 172 15.51 -0.81 3.67
CA ALA A 172 14.23 -0.90 2.95
C ALA A 172 13.26 -2.00 3.45
N LEU A 173 13.78 -3.18 3.81
CA LEU A 173 12.99 -4.30 4.37
C LEU A 173 13.28 -4.51 5.87
N THR A 174 13.66 -3.47 6.57
CA THR A 174 13.85 -3.48 8.02
C THR A 174 12.87 -2.50 8.68
N VAL A 175 12.77 -2.53 10.00
CA VAL A 175 11.95 -1.56 10.75
C VAL A 175 12.31 -0.10 10.44
N TYR A 176 13.51 0.18 9.95
CA TYR A 176 13.98 1.53 9.63
C TYR A 176 13.58 2.00 8.23
N GLY A 177 13.00 1.13 7.38
CA GLY A 177 12.42 1.50 6.09
C GLY A 177 11.05 2.16 6.23
N GLY A 178 10.47 2.53 5.08
CA GLY A 178 9.12 3.07 4.99
C GLY A 178 9.05 4.49 4.45
N THR A 179 7.87 5.04 4.49
CA THR A 179 7.52 6.38 3.99
C THR A 179 6.90 7.21 5.12
N ILE A 180 7.27 8.49 5.24
CA ILE A 180 6.50 9.46 6.02
C ILE A 180 5.89 10.50 5.07
N VAL A 181 4.65 10.90 5.36
CA VAL A 181 3.92 11.94 4.62
C VAL A 181 3.37 12.94 5.61
N ASP A 182 3.47 14.22 5.27
CA ASP A 182 2.87 15.28 6.08
C ASP A 182 1.35 15.13 6.15
N LYS A 183 0.79 15.24 7.35
CA LYS A 183 -0.64 15.07 7.63
C LYS A 183 -1.53 16.00 6.80
N ASP A 184 -1.03 17.20 6.47
CA ASP A 184 -1.75 18.16 5.67
C ASP A 184 -1.68 17.84 4.15
N TRP A 185 -0.88 16.85 3.76
CA TRP A 185 -0.69 16.36 2.38
C TRP A 185 -1.05 14.88 2.22
N PHE A 186 -1.88 14.38 3.13
CA PHE A 186 -2.43 13.03 3.10
C PHE A 186 -3.95 13.09 3.19
N GLY A 187 -4.66 12.23 2.45
CA GLY A 187 -6.11 12.14 2.47
C GLY A 187 -6.79 12.53 1.16
N GLY A 188 -8.06 12.88 1.24
CA GLY A 188 -8.90 13.17 0.07
C GLY A 188 -8.56 14.46 -0.66
N PRO A 189 -9.23 14.73 -1.79
CA PRO A 189 -9.02 15.94 -2.60
C PRO A 189 -9.15 17.23 -1.79
N ARG A 190 -8.36 18.23 -2.15
CA ARG A 190 -8.25 19.51 -1.43
C ARG A 190 -8.58 20.70 -2.31
N THR A 191 -8.84 21.83 -1.66
CA THR A 191 -8.84 23.13 -2.34
C THR A 191 -7.43 23.70 -2.32
N PHE A 192 -6.82 23.82 -3.48
CA PHE A 192 -5.50 24.37 -3.65
C PHE A 192 -5.53 25.64 -4.50
N ASN A 193 -5.01 26.77 -3.98
CA ASN A 193 -5.02 28.09 -4.64
C ASN A 193 -6.40 28.49 -5.22
N GLY A 194 -7.48 28.12 -4.53
CA GLY A 194 -8.86 28.42 -4.96
C GLY A 194 -9.45 27.44 -5.98
N THR A 195 -8.70 26.44 -6.42
CA THR A 195 -9.20 25.29 -7.20
C THR A 195 -9.60 24.19 -6.24
N ALA A 196 -10.89 23.79 -6.29
CA ALA A 196 -11.43 22.72 -5.46
C ALA A 196 -11.15 21.35 -6.07
N ASP A 197 -11.24 20.32 -5.22
CA ASP A 197 -11.19 18.90 -5.61
C ASP A 197 -9.90 18.47 -6.33
N ILE A 198 -8.74 19.03 -5.92
CA ILE A 198 -7.42 18.60 -6.40
C ILE A 198 -7.03 17.33 -5.63
N PRO A 199 -6.84 16.18 -6.31
CA PRO A 199 -6.33 14.96 -5.70
C PRO A 199 -4.94 15.17 -5.12
N ASN A 200 -4.62 14.45 -4.04
CA ASN A 200 -3.36 14.57 -3.34
C ASN A 200 -2.39 13.46 -3.78
N HIS A 201 -1.36 13.80 -4.53
CA HIS A 201 -0.36 12.86 -5.08
C HIS A 201 0.98 12.88 -4.35
N THR A 202 1.09 13.54 -3.20
CA THR A 202 2.35 13.52 -2.43
C THR A 202 2.77 12.09 -2.11
N ILE A 203 1.86 11.24 -1.60
CA ILE A 203 2.20 9.83 -1.36
C ILE A 203 2.47 9.05 -2.65
N THR A 204 1.85 9.40 -3.78
CA THR A 204 2.15 8.80 -5.09
C THR A 204 3.61 9.03 -5.48
N HIS A 205 4.10 10.26 -5.28
CA HIS A 205 5.49 10.64 -5.47
C HIS A 205 6.42 9.83 -4.54
N GLU A 206 6.11 9.81 -3.24
CA GLU A 206 6.93 9.11 -2.25
C GLU A 206 6.98 7.60 -2.48
N LEU A 207 5.86 6.97 -2.85
CA LEU A 207 5.86 5.55 -3.20
C LEU A 207 6.57 5.29 -4.53
N GLY A 208 6.64 6.25 -5.44
CA GLY A 208 7.53 6.19 -6.60
C GLY A 208 8.99 5.98 -6.17
N HIS A 209 9.49 6.74 -5.18
CA HIS A 209 10.82 6.54 -4.60
C HIS A 209 10.95 5.19 -3.90
N ALA A 210 9.98 4.84 -3.07
CA ALA A 210 9.97 3.54 -2.39
C ALA A 210 10.04 2.36 -3.37
N LEU A 211 9.51 2.52 -4.57
CA LEU A 211 9.50 1.53 -5.65
C LEU A 211 10.62 1.72 -6.68
N GLY A 212 11.62 2.58 -6.40
CA GLY A 212 12.87 2.67 -7.16
C GLY A 212 12.93 3.73 -8.24
N LEU A 213 12.09 4.75 -8.16
CA LEU A 213 12.13 5.88 -9.09
C LEU A 213 12.95 7.04 -8.56
N TRP A 214 13.79 7.61 -9.41
CA TRP A 214 14.46 8.88 -9.19
C TRP A 214 13.54 10.05 -9.58
N HIS A 215 13.88 11.26 -9.11
CA HIS A 215 13.26 12.46 -9.63
C HIS A 215 13.58 12.64 -11.15
N THR A 216 12.65 13.21 -11.91
CA THR A 216 12.89 13.58 -13.31
C THR A 216 13.99 14.64 -13.47
N HIS A 217 14.34 15.36 -12.42
CA HIS A 217 15.46 16.32 -12.36
C HIS A 217 16.74 15.73 -11.77
N HIS A 218 16.77 14.42 -11.47
CA HIS A 218 17.93 13.76 -10.85
C HIS A 218 19.20 13.97 -11.67
N GLY A 219 19.14 13.76 -12.99
CA GLY A 219 20.28 13.94 -13.89
C GLY A 219 20.70 15.40 -14.14
N VAL A 220 19.98 16.37 -13.59
CA VAL A 220 20.27 17.80 -13.79
C VAL A 220 20.77 18.46 -12.52
N ASP A 221 20.00 18.41 -11.46
CA ASP A 221 20.26 19.17 -10.23
C ASP A 221 20.84 18.32 -9.09
N GLU A 222 20.69 16.98 -9.15
CA GLU A 222 21.13 16.06 -8.09
C GLU A 222 22.45 15.36 -8.44
N VAL A 223 23.08 15.73 -9.56
CA VAL A 223 24.39 15.25 -10.00
C VAL A 223 25.34 16.42 -10.23
N THR A 224 26.62 16.13 -10.49
CA THR A 224 27.58 17.19 -10.86
C THR A 224 27.20 17.79 -12.20
N VAL A 225 26.86 19.07 -12.23
CA VAL A 225 26.51 19.81 -13.45
C VAL A 225 27.59 19.66 -14.51
N CYS A 226 27.21 19.32 -15.73
CA CYS A 226 28.09 18.99 -16.85
C CYS A 226 29.07 17.83 -16.60
N GLY A 227 28.84 17.03 -15.56
CA GLY A 227 29.59 15.82 -15.26
C GLY A 227 29.20 14.63 -16.15
N SER A 228 29.78 13.46 -15.86
CA SER A 228 29.49 12.22 -16.60
C SER A 228 28.07 11.70 -16.43
N CYS A 229 27.43 12.05 -15.34
CA CYS A 229 26.05 11.64 -15.01
C CYS A 229 25.01 12.75 -15.30
N TYR A 230 25.46 13.91 -15.81
CA TYR A 230 24.57 15.03 -16.12
C TYR A 230 23.82 14.76 -17.44
N GLU A 231 22.53 14.90 -17.40
CA GLU A 231 21.63 14.77 -18.55
C GLU A 231 21.31 16.16 -19.12
N GLY A 232 21.57 16.35 -20.42
CA GLY A 232 21.24 17.60 -21.10
C GLY A 232 19.81 17.67 -21.62
N ALA A 233 19.37 18.85 -22.03
CA ALA A 233 18.05 19.08 -22.59
C ALA A 233 17.77 18.29 -23.90
N ASP A 234 18.80 17.75 -24.53
CA ASP A 234 18.72 16.88 -25.71
C ASP A 234 18.66 15.37 -25.37
N GLY A 235 18.68 15.02 -24.08
CA GLY A 235 18.63 13.64 -23.59
C GLY A 235 19.95 12.90 -23.64
N TYR A 236 21.06 13.60 -23.73
CA TYR A 236 22.41 13.01 -23.77
C TYR A 236 23.33 13.62 -22.73
N THR A 237 24.28 12.83 -22.24
CA THR A 237 25.33 13.34 -21.37
C THR A 237 26.34 14.19 -22.15
N TYR A 238 26.75 15.29 -21.55
CA TYR A 238 27.77 16.16 -22.12
C TYR A 238 29.15 15.48 -22.19
N ALA A 239 29.50 14.69 -21.19
CA ALA A 239 30.86 14.17 -21.05
C ALA A 239 31.11 12.91 -21.88
N THR A 240 30.12 12.01 -22.00
CA THR A 240 30.30 10.69 -22.59
C THR A 240 29.45 10.47 -23.85
N GLY A 241 28.38 11.24 -24.02
CA GLY A 241 27.39 11.05 -25.10
C GLY A 241 26.44 9.87 -24.83
N ASP A 242 26.43 9.35 -23.61
CA ASP A 242 25.47 8.33 -23.20
C ASP A 242 24.06 8.93 -23.17
N ASN A 243 23.05 8.11 -23.40
CA ASN A 243 21.67 8.55 -23.40
C ASN A 243 21.04 8.41 -21.98
N ALA A 244 19.83 8.92 -21.83
CA ALA A 244 19.05 8.90 -20.60
C ALA A 244 18.68 7.49 -20.09
N ASP A 245 18.90 6.44 -20.87
CA ASP A 245 18.72 5.06 -20.40
C ASP A 245 19.74 4.63 -19.33
N VAL A 246 20.90 5.30 -19.25
CA VAL A 246 22.00 4.93 -18.35
C VAL A 246 22.50 6.10 -17.50
N VAL A 247 21.81 7.23 -17.55
CA VAL A 247 22.08 8.44 -16.76
C VAL A 247 20.77 9.10 -16.36
N GLY A 248 20.84 10.14 -15.55
CA GLY A 248 19.66 10.85 -15.10
C GLY A 248 18.78 10.00 -14.21
N ASP A 249 17.49 9.98 -14.49
CA ASP A 249 16.52 9.13 -13.79
C ASP A 249 16.50 7.68 -14.32
N LEU A 250 17.41 7.37 -15.27
CA LEU A 250 17.56 6.06 -15.91
C LEU A 250 16.33 5.65 -16.76
N CYS A 251 15.62 6.64 -17.29
CA CYS A 251 14.44 6.45 -18.16
C CYS A 251 14.52 7.40 -19.34
N SER A 252 14.78 6.90 -20.56
CA SER A 252 14.92 7.74 -21.75
C SER A 252 13.59 8.24 -22.33
N ASP A 253 12.48 7.72 -21.82
CA ASP A 253 11.13 8.18 -22.16
C ASP A 253 10.62 9.31 -21.26
N THR A 254 11.33 9.65 -20.18
CA THR A 254 11.19 10.90 -19.44
C THR A 254 12.06 12.00 -20.05
N LYS A 255 11.69 13.25 -19.85
CA LYS A 255 12.48 14.41 -20.31
C LYS A 255 13.24 15.01 -19.14
N ALA A 256 14.57 15.06 -19.27
CA ALA A 256 15.39 15.80 -18.32
C ALA A 256 14.88 17.23 -18.11
N THR A 257 14.82 17.64 -16.86
CA THR A 257 14.41 18.98 -16.46
C THR A 257 15.22 19.42 -15.24
N PRO A 258 15.56 20.70 -15.08
CA PRO A 258 15.96 21.18 -13.77
C PRO A 258 14.75 21.14 -12.81
N THR A 259 15.01 21.23 -11.52
CA THR A 259 13.96 21.38 -10.51
C THR A 259 12.97 22.47 -10.94
N ASN A 260 11.72 22.08 -11.12
CA ASN A 260 10.68 22.94 -11.66
C ASN A 260 9.42 22.87 -10.81
N PHE A 261 8.95 24.02 -10.35
CA PHE A 261 7.77 24.17 -9.47
C PHE A 261 6.54 24.71 -10.22
N THR A 262 6.55 24.68 -11.55
CA THR A 262 5.48 25.22 -12.39
C THR A 262 5.06 24.24 -13.47
N CYS A 263 3.84 24.39 -13.99
CA CYS A 263 3.31 23.59 -15.09
C CYS A 263 3.84 24.02 -16.48
N ALA A 264 4.92 24.76 -16.55
CA ALA A 264 5.51 25.26 -17.80
C ALA A 264 6.99 24.86 -17.87
N ASP A 265 7.50 24.73 -19.09
CA ASP A 265 8.93 24.50 -19.31
C ASP A 265 9.78 25.55 -18.57
N PRO A 266 10.91 25.16 -17.95
CA PRO A 266 11.81 26.09 -17.30
C PRO A 266 12.43 27.07 -18.29
N ASP A 267 12.42 28.38 -17.99
CA ASP A 267 13.07 29.43 -18.76
C ASP A 267 14.57 29.52 -18.41
N THR A 268 15.27 28.39 -18.54
CA THR A 268 16.71 28.25 -18.29
C THR A 268 17.34 27.40 -19.40
N PHE A 269 18.65 27.19 -19.30
CA PHE A 269 19.42 26.44 -20.30
C PHE A 269 20.24 25.34 -19.60
N ASP A 270 20.47 24.25 -20.32
CA ASP A 270 21.42 23.23 -19.90
C ASP A 270 22.87 23.77 -19.99
N CYS A 271 23.83 22.95 -19.58
CA CYS A 271 25.24 23.35 -19.60
C CYS A 271 25.84 23.54 -21.00
N GLN A 272 25.16 23.17 -22.07
CA GLN A 272 25.54 23.40 -23.45
C GLN A 272 24.84 24.63 -24.05
N GLY A 273 23.88 25.21 -23.36
CA GLY A 273 23.08 26.33 -23.80
C GLY A 273 21.81 25.93 -24.57
N ASN A 274 21.37 24.68 -24.46
CA ASN A 274 20.10 24.26 -25.04
C ASN A 274 18.96 24.61 -24.05
N SER A 275 17.83 25.07 -24.59
CA SER A 275 16.62 25.35 -23.79
C SER A 275 15.93 24.06 -23.40
N TRP A 276 15.37 24.02 -22.18
CA TRP A 276 14.46 22.99 -21.75
C TRP A 276 13.12 23.16 -22.47
N VAL A 277 12.69 22.13 -23.20
CA VAL A 277 11.44 22.17 -23.97
C VAL A 277 10.72 20.85 -23.91
N ASN A 278 9.39 20.91 -23.75
CA ASN A 278 8.53 19.74 -23.56
C ASN A 278 8.99 18.87 -22.37
N THR A 279 9.38 19.53 -21.29
CA THR A 279 9.75 18.85 -20.05
C THR A 279 8.54 18.17 -19.41
N ASP A 280 8.79 17.14 -18.63
CA ASP A 280 7.76 16.23 -18.12
C ASP A 280 7.12 16.78 -16.82
N VAL A 281 6.54 17.98 -16.91
CA VAL A 281 5.97 18.70 -15.76
C VAL A 281 4.75 18.03 -15.15
N HIS A 282 4.17 17.02 -15.81
CA HIS A 282 3.03 16.24 -15.33
C HIS A 282 3.45 14.90 -14.69
N ASN A 283 4.74 14.56 -14.76
CA ASN A 283 5.27 13.34 -14.17
C ASN A 283 5.26 13.42 -12.64
N PHE A 284 4.76 12.39 -11.96
CA PHE A 284 4.69 12.36 -10.50
C PHE A 284 6.05 12.46 -9.82
N MET A 285 7.15 12.09 -10.51
CA MET A 285 8.50 12.20 -9.98
C MET A 285 9.15 13.57 -10.18
N GLY A 286 8.43 14.56 -10.67
CA GLY A 286 8.85 15.95 -10.73
C GLY A 286 8.39 16.77 -9.53
N TYR A 287 8.77 18.06 -9.46
CA TYR A 287 8.36 18.99 -8.40
C TYR A 287 7.33 20.03 -8.85
N ALA A 288 6.68 19.82 -9.98
CA ALA A 288 5.67 20.76 -10.46
C ALA A 288 4.41 20.81 -9.58
N GLY A 289 4.18 19.76 -8.78
CA GLY A 289 3.19 19.72 -7.71
C GLY A 289 1.77 19.39 -8.16
N GLU A 290 0.87 19.30 -7.19
CA GLU A 290 -0.49 18.76 -7.31
C GLU A 290 -1.30 19.35 -8.48
N LEU A 291 -1.18 20.65 -8.73
CA LEU A 291 -1.90 21.28 -9.84
C LEU A 291 -1.45 20.79 -11.21
N CYS A 292 -0.16 20.49 -11.37
CA CYS A 292 0.41 20.06 -12.65
C CYS A 292 0.18 18.57 -12.86
N TRP A 293 0.35 17.76 -11.85
CA TRP A 293 0.15 16.32 -11.89
C TRP A 293 -1.28 15.90 -12.25
N ASN A 294 -2.26 16.76 -11.99
CA ASN A 294 -3.68 16.51 -12.27
C ASN A 294 -4.17 17.07 -13.62
N LEU A 295 -3.30 17.62 -14.46
CA LEU A 295 -3.74 18.30 -15.70
C LEU A 295 -3.82 17.40 -16.93
N ASN A 296 -3.07 16.32 -16.97
CA ASN A 296 -3.00 15.36 -18.07
C ASN A 296 -2.79 13.95 -17.53
N ASP A 297 -3.05 12.94 -18.36
CA ASP A 297 -2.92 11.51 -18.04
C ASP A 297 -1.44 11.02 -18.09
N ASP A 298 -0.44 11.92 -17.95
CA ASP A 298 0.97 11.56 -18.18
C ASP A 298 1.58 10.75 -17.02
N GLY A 299 1.24 11.04 -15.75
CA GLY A 299 1.61 10.25 -14.55
C GLY A 299 3.06 9.78 -14.49
N PHE A 300 3.29 8.47 -14.59
CA PHE A 300 4.60 7.86 -14.77
C PHE A 300 4.85 7.53 -16.25
N SER A 301 6.13 7.36 -16.63
CA SER A 301 6.46 6.83 -17.95
C SER A 301 6.43 5.29 -18.00
N ASN A 302 6.44 4.71 -19.19
CA ASN A 302 6.51 3.27 -19.34
C ASN A 302 7.81 2.70 -18.75
N GLN A 303 8.94 3.36 -18.94
CA GLN A 303 10.22 2.91 -18.39
C GLN A 303 10.30 3.08 -16.88
N GLN A 304 9.68 4.12 -16.32
CA GLN A 304 9.48 4.22 -14.87
C GLN A 304 8.66 3.05 -14.35
N SER A 305 7.58 2.68 -15.04
CA SER A 305 6.80 1.49 -14.69
C SER A 305 7.62 0.20 -14.75
N GLY A 306 8.45 0.04 -15.79
CA GLY A 306 9.38 -1.10 -15.89
C GLY A 306 10.35 -1.16 -14.72
N ARG A 307 10.91 -0.01 -14.28
CA ARG A 307 11.75 0.06 -13.07
C ARG A 307 11.00 -0.39 -11.82
N VAL A 308 9.79 0.12 -11.62
CA VAL A 308 8.94 -0.25 -10.47
C VAL A 308 8.68 -1.76 -10.44
N HIS A 309 8.24 -2.34 -11.56
CA HIS A 309 7.99 -3.79 -11.64
C HIS A 309 9.25 -4.61 -11.38
N GLY A 310 10.39 -4.19 -11.92
CA GLY A 310 11.66 -4.87 -11.69
C GLY A 310 12.08 -4.84 -10.22
N TRP A 311 11.96 -3.71 -9.51
CA TRP A 311 12.25 -3.63 -8.09
C TRP A 311 11.27 -4.43 -7.22
N ILE A 312 10.00 -4.49 -7.60
CA ILE A 312 9.02 -5.35 -6.93
C ILE A 312 9.48 -6.81 -7.02
N MET A 313 9.90 -7.26 -8.21
CA MET A 313 10.36 -8.65 -8.43
C MET A 313 11.71 -8.95 -7.76
N ASP A 314 12.63 -8.00 -7.76
CA ASP A 314 13.98 -8.20 -7.19
C ASP A 314 13.97 -8.17 -5.65
N LYS A 315 13.15 -7.32 -5.04
CA LYS A 315 13.24 -7.04 -3.60
C LYS A 315 11.92 -7.11 -2.84
N TYR A 316 10.81 -6.76 -3.45
CA TYR A 316 9.55 -6.54 -2.75
C TYR A 316 8.47 -7.61 -3.00
N GLU A 317 8.88 -8.78 -3.47
CA GLU A 317 7.95 -9.91 -3.68
C GLU A 317 7.12 -10.22 -2.40
N GLY A 318 7.72 -10.11 -1.22
CA GLY A 318 7.04 -10.29 0.06
C GLY A 318 5.97 -9.23 0.36
N LEU A 319 6.05 -8.03 -0.22
CA LEU A 319 5.05 -6.98 -0.07
C LEU A 319 3.85 -7.18 -1.00
N VAL A 320 4.01 -7.99 -2.06
CA VAL A 320 2.92 -8.28 -2.99
C VAL A 320 1.98 -9.27 -2.32
N VAL A 321 0.69 -9.01 -2.42
CA VAL A 321 -0.33 -9.99 -2.03
C VAL A 321 -0.12 -11.23 -2.89
N SER A 322 0.30 -12.33 -2.28
CA SER A 322 0.41 -13.59 -3.00
C SER A 322 -0.96 -13.96 -3.56
N SER A 323 -0.99 -14.51 -4.76
CA SER A 323 -2.23 -14.95 -5.43
C SER A 323 -2.96 -16.07 -4.67
N GLU A 324 -2.48 -16.47 -3.51
CA GLU A 324 -3.02 -17.61 -2.77
C GLU A 324 -4.05 -17.21 -1.70
N GLU A 325 -3.92 -16.06 -1.02
CA GLU A 325 -4.90 -15.67 0.00
C GLU A 325 -4.92 -14.15 0.25
N MET A 326 -6.09 -13.54 0.23
CA MET A 326 -6.33 -12.13 0.55
C MET A 326 -7.31 -12.04 1.73
N THR A 327 -6.94 -11.27 2.76
CA THR A 327 -7.84 -10.95 3.87
C THR A 327 -8.78 -9.81 3.46
N LEU A 328 -10.07 -10.07 3.44
CA LEU A 328 -11.12 -9.09 3.13
C LEU A 328 -11.67 -8.42 4.41
N LEU A 329 -11.67 -9.14 5.53
CA LEU A 329 -12.06 -8.65 6.84
C LEU A 329 -11.24 -9.40 7.90
N SER A 330 -10.69 -8.69 8.89
CA SER A 330 -10.07 -9.30 10.08
C SER A 330 -10.33 -8.43 11.30
N VAL A 331 -10.97 -8.98 12.32
CA VAL A 331 -11.30 -8.28 13.58
C VAL A 331 -11.13 -9.20 14.77
N SER A 332 -10.33 -8.76 15.74
CA SER A 332 -10.12 -9.44 17.03
C SER A 332 -10.71 -8.67 18.23
N PHE A 333 -11.40 -7.56 18.00
CA PHE A 333 -12.06 -6.70 19.02
C PHE A 333 -11.14 -6.14 20.11
N GLU A 334 -9.83 -6.23 20.00
CA GLU A 334 -8.88 -5.74 21.01
C GLU A 334 -9.02 -4.24 21.28
N ASP A 335 -9.34 -3.45 20.26
CA ASP A 335 -9.55 -2.00 20.32
C ASP A 335 -11.02 -1.60 20.58
N GLY A 336 -11.87 -2.56 20.95
CA GLY A 336 -13.30 -2.34 21.16
C GLY A 336 -14.16 -2.72 19.95
N MET A 337 -15.44 -2.33 19.96
CA MET A 337 -16.34 -2.53 18.83
C MET A 337 -15.97 -1.56 17.70
N PRO A 338 -15.60 -2.04 16.51
CA PRO A 338 -15.31 -1.14 15.39
C PRO A 338 -16.56 -0.32 15.03
N PHE A 339 -16.37 0.94 14.70
CA PHE A 339 -17.48 1.90 14.48
C PHE A 339 -18.39 1.55 13.29
N ASP A 340 -17.89 0.75 12.35
CA ASP A 340 -18.57 0.30 11.13
C ASP A 340 -19.29 -1.05 11.31
N TRP A 341 -19.12 -1.70 12.48
CA TRP A 341 -19.93 -2.85 12.87
C TRP A 341 -21.28 -2.40 13.43
N THR A 342 -22.30 -3.19 13.14
CA THR A 342 -23.67 -2.88 13.58
C THR A 342 -24.20 -3.98 14.50
N VAL A 343 -24.84 -3.57 15.56
CA VAL A 343 -25.52 -4.46 16.51
C VAL A 343 -27.02 -4.27 16.40
N TYR A 344 -27.79 -5.35 16.33
CA TYR A 344 -29.24 -5.32 16.37
C TYR A 344 -29.76 -6.17 17.53
N ASP A 345 -30.45 -5.54 18.47
CA ASP A 345 -31.34 -6.16 19.47
C ASP A 345 -32.73 -6.28 18.85
N VAL A 346 -33.03 -7.45 18.26
CA VAL A 346 -34.27 -7.64 17.48
C VAL A 346 -35.47 -7.98 18.39
N ASP A 347 -35.25 -8.62 19.53
CA ASP A 347 -36.33 -8.94 20.47
C ASP A 347 -36.60 -7.81 21.46
N GLY A 348 -35.71 -6.81 21.55
CA GLY A 348 -35.91 -5.59 22.35
C GLY A 348 -35.79 -5.80 23.83
N ASP A 349 -35.02 -6.80 24.28
CA ASP A 349 -34.88 -7.13 25.68
C ASP A 349 -33.78 -6.29 26.39
N GLY A 350 -32.99 -5.56 25.63
CA GLY A 350 -31.92 -4.65 26.08
C GLY A 350 -30.60 -5.35 26.39
N TYR A 351 -30.45 -6.60 26.05
CA TYR A 351 -29.19 -7.32 26.01
C TYR A 351 -28.76 -7.42 24.54
N GLU A 352 -27.61 -6.85 24.21
CA GLU A 352 -27.08 -6.79 22.85
C GLU A 352 -25.60 -7.18 22.85
N TRP A 353 -25.04 -7.42 21.65
CA TRP A 353 -23.61 -7.66 21.50
C TRP A 353 -22.78 -6.48 22.00
N GLY A 354 -21.80 -6.76 22.81
CA GLY A 354 -20.84 -5.78 23.33
C GLY A 354 -19.44 -6.35 23.39
N ILE A 355 -18.45 -5.50 23.66
CA ILE A 355 -17.05 -5.93 23.85
C ILE A 355 -16.76 -6.02 25.34
N TYR A 356 -16.15 -7.12 25.73
CA TYR A 356 -15.84 -7.46 27.11
C TYR A 356 -14.40 -7.91 27.24
N SER A 357 -13.74 -7.50 28.33
CA SER A 357 -12.38 -7.94 28.65
C SER A 357 -12.39 -9.25 29.44
N ASN A 358 -11.36 -10.05 29.25
CA ASN A 358 -11.09 -11.24 30.03
C ASN A 358 -11.03 -10.93 31.52
N SER A 359 -11.56 -11.83 32.36
CA SER A 359 -11.57 -11.75 33.83
C SER A 359 -11.32 -13.12 34.47
N GLU A 360 -11.18 -13.17 35.80
CA GLU A 360 -11.00 -14.46 36.51
C GLU A 360 -12.16 -15.46 36.28
N SER A 361 -13.34 -14.98 35.90
CA SER A 361 -14.54 -15.82 35.76
C SER A 361 -15.03 -15.96 34.32
N PHE A 362 -14.59 -15.06 33.40
CA PHE A 362 -15.06 -15.01 32.02
C PHE A 362 -13.88 -14.81 31.09
N GLU A 363 -13.77 -15.64 30.07
CA GLU A 363 -12.79 -15.59 29.03
C GLU A 363 -13.50 -15.19 27.71
N PHE A 364 -13.60 -13.86 27.45
CA PHE A 364 -14.31 -13.31 26.30
C PHE A 364 -13.48 -13.31 25.02
N ALA A 365 -12.17 -13.29 25.12
CA ALA A 365 -11.26 -13.32 23.99
C ALA A 365 -10.70 -14.72 23.74
N HIS A 366 -10.68 -15.17 22.50
CA HIS A 366 -9.95 -16.35 22.06
C HIS A 366 -8.45 -16.06 22.05
N TYR A 367 -8.07 -14.90 21.53
CA TYR A 367 -6.70 -14.39 21.59
C TYR A 367 -6.71 -12.96 22.10
N GLY A 368 -5.70 -12.56 22.90
CA GLY A 368 -5.62 -11.20 23.45
C GLY A 368 -6.40 -11.04 24.76
N VAL A 369 -7.09 -9.91 24.90
CA VAL A 369 -7.75 -9.48 26.14
C VAL A 369 -9.24 -9.22 25.98
N ASN A 370 -9.67 -8.72 24.81
CA ASN A 370 -11.03 -8.30 24.53
C ASN A 370 -11.68 -9.18 23.47
N GLY A 371 -12.98 -9.47 23.63
CA GLY A 371 -13.77 -10.21 22.65
C GLY A 371 -15.23 -9.80 22.68
N ALA A 372 -15.98 -10.15 21.66
CA ALA A 372 -17.41 -9.88 21.58
C ALA A 372 -18.20 -10.87 22.45
N GLY A 373 -19.28 -10.40 23.04
CA GLY A 373 -20.19 -11.24 23.82
C GLY A 373 -21.60 -10.70 23.85
N VAL A 374 -22.58 -11.60 23.95
CA VAL A 374 -23.97 -11.26 24.21
C VAL A 374 -24.50 -12.08 25.39
N TYR A 375 -25.17 -11.38 26.30
CA TYR A 375 -25.74 -12.02 27.51
C TYR A 375 -27.16 -12.51 27.25
N ASN A 376 -27.40 -13.78 27.49
CA ASN A 376 -28.66 -14.42 27.16
C ASN A 376 -29.33 -15.02 28.44
N TYR A 377 -30.08 -14.21 29.17
CA TYR A 377 -30.80 -14.64 30.39
C TYR A 377 -32.32 -14.73 30.17
N THR A 378 -32.82 -14.29 29.03
CA THR A 378 -34.26 -14.24 28.74
C THR A 378 -34.79 -15.51 28.05
N ALA A 379 -36.09 -15.61 27.85
CA ALA A 379 -36.73 -16.78 27.25
C ALA A 379 -36.47 -16.91 25.73
N THR A 380 -36.10 -15.83 25.09
CA THR A 380 -35.76 -15.76 23.66
C THR A 380 -34.72 -14.69 23.47
N ASN A 381 -33.69 -14.98 22.72
CA ASN A 381 -32.68 -14.00 22.30
C ASN A 381 -32.67 -13.94 20.79
N SER A 382 -32.52 -12.74 20.23
CA SER A 382 -32.42 -12.55 18.78
C SER A 382 -31.56 -11.34 18.48
N ASP A 383 -30.25 -11.49 18.66
CA ASP A 383 -29.26 -10.41 18.55
C ASP A 383 -28.25 -10.68 17.46
N TYR A 384 -28.03 -9.68 16.62
CA TYR A 384 -27.07 -9.74 15.54
C TYR A 384 -25.84 -8.90 15.82
N LEU A 385 -24.67 -9.45 15.51
CA LEU A 385 -23.41 -8.74 15.34
C LEU A 385 -23.08 -8.77 13.84
N VAL A 386 -23.10 -7.63 13.18
CA VAL A 386 -23.04 -7.51 11.72
C VAL A 386 -21.77 -6.77 11.31
N SER A 387 -21.03 -7.35 10.38
CA SER A 387 -19.83 -6.75 9.77
C SER A 387 -20.16 -5.49 8.95
N PRO A 388 -19.17 -4.65 8.63
CA PRO A 388 -19.29 -3.71 7.53
C PRO A 388 -19.54 -4.42 6.19
N LEU A 389 -19.82 -3.64 5.14
CA LEU A 389 -19.91 -4.15 3.77
C LEU A 389 -18.54 -4.69 3.33
N ILE A 390 -18.52 -5.88 2.75
CA ILE A 390 -17.33 -6.57 2.27
C ILE A 390 -17.50 -6.81 0.77
N ASP A 391 -16.62 -6.24 -0.06
CA ASP A 391 -16.60 -6.49 -1.49
C ASP A 391 -15.73 -7.71 -1.80
N ILE A 392 -16.29 -8.70 -2.47
CA ILE A 392 -15.58 -9.92 -2.85
C ILE A 392 -15.05 -9.78 -4.27
N PRO A 393 -13.71 -9.88 -4.48
CA PRO A 393 -13.12 -9.74 -5.80
C PRO A 393 -13.65 -10.77 -6.81
N THR A 394 -13.89 -10.33 -8.04
CA THR A 394 -14.44 -11.18 -9.13
C THR A 394 -13.51 -12.28 -9.58
N ASN A 395 -12.20 -12.14 -9.35
CA ASN A 395 -11.16 -13.10 -9.70
C ASN A 395 -10.81 -14.08 -8.56
N SER A 396 -11.56 -14.06 -7.45
CA SER A 396 -11.37 -15.04 -6.37
C SER A 396 -11.63 -16.47 -6.85
N ALA A 397 -10.85 -17.42 -6.36
CA ALA A 397 -11.06 -18.86 -6.58
C ALA A 397 -11.95 -19.47 -5.50
N SER A 398 -11.78 -19.03 -4.25
CA SER A 398 -12.66 -19.35 -3.12
C SER A 398 -12.70 -18.20 -2.14
N VAL A 399 -13.75 -18.14 -1.32
CA VAL A 399 -13.91 -17.16 -0.25
C VAL A 399 -14.40 -17.89 0.98
N THR A 400 -13.78 -17.60 2.12
CA THR A 400 -14.11 -18.23 3.40
C THR A 400 -14.39 -17.18 4.45
N PHE A 401 -15.44 -17.37 5.23
CA PHE A 401 -15.72 -16.63 6.45
C PHE A 401 -15.47 -17.53 7.64
N SER A 402 -14.65 -17.13 8.59
CA SER A 402 -14.46 -17.84 9.86
C SER A 402 -14.50 -16.91 11.06
N PHE A 403 -14.78 -17.47 12.22
CA PHE A 403 -14.70 -16.84 13.53
C PHE A 403 -14.56 -17.91 14.60
N TRP A 404 -14.07 -17.53 15.77
CA TRP A 404 -14.07 -18.37 16.95
C TRP A 404 -15.27 -18.04 17.83
N ALA A 405 -15.92 -19.06 18.38
CA ALA A 405 -17.02 -18.87 19.31
C ALA A 405 -17.05 -19.94 20.41
N LYS A 406 -17.59 -19.56 21.56
CA LYS A 406 -17.85 -20.47 22.70
C LYS A 406 -19.07 -20.04 23.52
N SER A 407 -19.66 -20.99 24.26
CA SER A 407 -20.57 -20.72 25.34
C SER A 407 -19.82 -20.57 26.65
N HIS A 408 -20.31 -19.72 27.54
CA HIS A 408 -19.73 -19.63 28.88
C HIS A 408 -19.85 -20.95 29.68
N SER A 409 -20.90 -21.75 29.44
CA SER A 409 -21.18 -22.94 30.24
C SER A 409 -21.60 -24.12 29.38
N SER A 410 -20.97 -25.28 29.59
CA SER A 410 -21.38 -26.54 28.96
C SER A 410 -22.75 -27.04 29.41
N SER A 411 -23.27 -26.56 30.54
CA SER A 411 -24.61 -26.92 31.05
C SER A 411 -25.73 -26.08 30.45
N TYR A 412 -25.37 -24.93 29.87
CA TYR A 412 -26.26 -23.98 29.23
C TYR A 412 -25.57 -23.49 27.94
N PRO A 413 -25.49 -24.36 26.92
CA PRO A 413 -24.85 -24.00 25.67
C PRO A 413 -25.72 -22.99 24.90
N GLU A 414 -25.06 -22.08 24.19
CA GLU A 414 -25.71 -21.04 23.41
C GLU A 414 -25.93 -21.50 21.99
N ASP A 415 -27.12 -21.19 21.45
CA ASP A 415 -27.44 -21.43 20.03
C ASP A 415 -27.21 -20.20 19.18
N PHE A 416 -26.59 -20.38 18.02
CA PHE A 416 -26.38 -19.32 17.08
C PHE A 416 -26.49 -19.77 15.61
N VAL A 417 -26.62 -18.81 14.71
CA VAL A 417 -26.58 -19.01 13.26
C VAL A 417 -25.64 -17.98 12.65
N ALA A 418 -24.69 -18.42 11.84
CA ALA A 418 -23.96 -17.52 10.95
C ALA A 418 -24.87 -17.07 9.81
N ARG A 419 -24.82 -15.78 9.46
CA ARG A 419 -25.72 -15.14 8.50
C ARG A 419 -24.95 -14.41 7.42
N ILE A 420 -25.61 -14.22 6.28
CA ILE A 420 -25.09 -13.43 5.16
C ILE A 420 -26.20 -12.59 4.55
N SER A 421 -25.86 -11.39 4.09
CA SER A 421 -26.77 -10.48 3.37
C SER A 421 -26.01 -9.77 2.25
N THR A 422 -26.71 -9.46 1.15
CA THR A 422 -26.20 -8.60 0.07
C THR A 422 -26.81 -7.20 0.10
N ASP A 423 -27.72 -6.92 1.03
CA ASP A 423 -28.41 -5.63 1.14
C ASP A 423 -28.37 -5.02 2.55
N GLY A 424 -27.68 -5.70 3.50
CA GLY A 424 -27.57 -5.28 4.89
C GLY A 424 -28.85 -5.36 5.73
N SER A 425 -29.94 -5.87 5.16
CA SER A 425 -31.27 -5.89 5.79
C SER A 425 -31.91 -7.29 5.81
N ASN A 426 -31.70 -8.06 4.76
CA ASN A 426 -32.25 -9.39 4.61
C ASN A 426 -31.16 -10.45 4.77
N PHE A 427 -31.09 -11.10 5.93
CA PHE A 427 -30.06 -12.07 6.27
C PHE A 427 -30.51 -13.51 6.02
N SER A 428 -29.76 -14.24 5.20
CA SER A 428 -29.91 -15.68 4.97
C SER A 428 -28.98 -16.46 5.90
N SER A 429 -29.31 -17.73 6.21
CA SER A 429 -28.45 -18.58 7.01
C SER A 429 -27.27 -19.13 6.21
N LEU A 430 -26.09 -19.07 6.80
CA LEU A 430 -24.92 -19.86 6.40
C LEU A 430 -24.90 -21.14 7.25
N GLY A 431 -25.21 -22.26 6.63
CA GLY A 431 -25.28 -23.55 7.33
C GLY A 431 -26.54 -23.75 8.18
N VAL A 432 -26.36 -24.35 9.35
CA VAL A 432 -27.41 -24.75 10.29
C VAL A 432 -27.39 -23.91 11.57
N THR A 433 -28.31 -24.17 12.49
CA THR A 433 -28.15 -23.69 13.87
C THR A 433 -27.04 -24.49 14.56
N TYR A 434 -26.10 -23.80 15.16
CA TYR A 434 -24.99 -24.35 15.93
C TYR A 434 -25.25 -24.19 17.40
N ASN A 435 -24.84 -25.19 18.17
CA ASN A 435 -24.83 -25.17 19.63
C ASN A 435 -23.36 -24.99 20.04
N ALA A 436 -23.02 -23.83 20.59
CA ALA A 436 -21.63 -23.48 20.88
C ALA A 436 -21.05 -24.35 22.01
N SER A 437 -19.84 -24.84 21.81
CA SER A 437 -19.06 -25.55 22.83
C SER A 437 -18.69 -24.61 23.98
N SER A 438 -18.36 -25.17 25.15
CA SER A 438 -17.73 -24.42 26.25
C SER A 438 -16.24 -24.13 25.99
N ASP A 439 -15.65 -24.77 25.03
CA ASP A 439 -14.28 -24.52 24.56
C ASP A 439 -14.32 -23.70 23.29
N TRP A 440 -13.35 -22.80 23.10
CA TRP A 440 -13.21 -22.05 21.86
C TRP A 440 -13.15 -22.99 20.66
N THR A 441 -14.04 -22.77 19.71
CA THR A 441 -14.19 -23.57 18.50
C THR A 441 -14.27 -22.66 17.31
N GLU A 442 -13.48 -22.95 16.28
CA GLU A 442 -13.56 -22.25 15.01
C GLU A 442 -14.75 -22.75 14.18
N TYR A 443 -15.49 -21.80 13.63
CA TYR A 443 -16.58 -22.05 12.68
C TYR A 443 -16.21 -21.40 11.34
N SER A 444 -16.31 -22.17 10.27
CA SER A 444 -15.88 -21.74 8.93
C SER A 444 -16.97 -22.03 7.88
N PHE A 445 -17.16 -21.08 6.95
CA PHE A 445 -18.24 -21.08 5.97
C PHE A 445 -17.70 -20.71 4.59
N ASP A 446 -18.08 -21.47 3.57
CA ASP A 446 -17.76 -21.17 2.18
C ASP A 446 -18.69 -20.06 1.64
N LEU A 447 -18.08 -18.95 1.20
CA LEU A 447 -18.74 -17.81 0.57
C LEU A 447 -18.46 -17.70 -0.93
N SER A 448 -17.88 -18.73 -1.56
CA SER A 448 -17.46 -18.69 -2.98
C SER A 448 -18.63 -18.44 -3.95
N SER A 449 -19.88 -18.69 -3.54
CA SER A 449 -21.07 -18.36 -4.33
C SER A 449 -21.37 -16.84 -4.40
N TYR A 450 -20.66 -16.04 -3.64
CA TYR A 450 -20.80 -14.57 -3.59
C TYR A 450 -19.63 -13.84 -4.25
N ILE A 451 -18.76 -14.55 -4.96
CA ILE A 451 -17.64 -13.94 -5.72
C ILE A 451 -18.17 -12.85 -6.65
N GLY A 452 -17.56 -11.67 -6.61
CA GLY A 452 -17.96 -10.49 -7.38
C GLY A 452 -19.17 -9.73 -6.82
N GLN A 453 -19.59 -10.02 -5.60
CA GLN A 453 -20.69 -9.34 -4.91
C GLN A 453 -20.19 -8.64 -3.65
N SER A 454 -20.89 -7.59 -3.23
CA SER A 454 -20.73 -6.97 -1.92
C SER A 454 -21.66 -7.65 -0.92
N ILE A 455 -21.14 -8.01 0.25
CA ILE A 455 -21.87 -8.76 1.28
C ILE A 455 -21.67 -8.18 2.67
N TYR A 456 -22.56 -8.56 3.57
CA TYR A 456 -22.40 -8.47 5.02
C TYR A 456 -22.42 -9.88 5.59
N VAL A 457 -21.54 -10.18 6.54
CA VAL A 457 -21.62 -11.38 7.37
C VAL A 457 -22.11 -11.03 8.76
N ALA A 458 -22.80 -11.94 9.43
CA ALA A 458 -23.26 -11.70 10.77
C ALA A 458 -23.28 -12.96 11.63
N LEU A 459 -23.12 -12.76 12.93
CA LEU A 459 -23.40 -13.77 13.95
C LEU A 459 -24.72 -13.44 14.64
N HIS A 460 -25.68 -14.35 14.55
CA HIS A 460 -27.00 -14.21 15.13
C HIS A 460 -27.17 -15.16 16.30
N CYS A 461 -27.18 -14.63 17.53
CA CYS A 461 -27.53 -15.36 18.72
C CYS A 461 -29.05 -15.62 18.74
N ILE A 462 -29.45 -16.88 18.98
CA ILE A 462 -30.86 -17.30 19.02
C ILE A 462 -31.18 -18.16 20.23
N SER A 463 -30.35 -18.08 21.23
CA SER A 463 -30.43 -18.90 22.45
C SER A 463 -31.67 -18.63 23.29
N SER A 464 -31.92 -19.50 24.26
CA SER A 464 -32.96 -19.34 25.30
C SER A 464 -32.41 -19.78 26.64
N TYR A 465 -32.47 -18.89 27.64
CA TYR A 465 -32.06 -19.19 29.02
C TYR A 465 -30.59 -19.65 29.19
N GLY A 466 -29.68 -19.04 28.44
CA GLY A 466 -28.25 -19.27 28.53
C GLY A 466 -27.51 -18.30 29.47
N TRP A 467 -26.24 -18.03 29.15
CA TRP A 467 -25.40 -17.06 29.86
C TRP A 467 -24.78 -16.09 28.88
N TYR A 468 -23.62 -16.45 28.33
CA TYR A 468 -22.93 -15.66 27.31
C TYR A 468 -22.59 -16.55 26.12
N LEU A 469 -22.97 -16.09 24.94
CA LEU A 469 -22.29 -16.45 23.69
C LEU A 469 -21.15 -15.47 23.52
N MET A 470 -19.94 -16.00 23.31
CA MET A 470 -18.71 -15.26 23.11
C MET A 470 -18.18 -15.53 21.71
N ALA A 471 -17.66 -14.51 21.07
CA ALA A 471 -17.11 -14.63 19.72
C ALA A 471 -15.89 -13.72 19.54
N ASP A 472 -14.93 -14.18 18.71
CA ASP A 472 -13.69 -13.46 18.47
C ASP A 472 -13.06 -13.86 17.13
N ASP A 473 -12.00 -13.15 16.73
CA ASP A 473 -11.17 -13.44 15.55
C ASP A 473 -12.00 -13.68 14.27
N PHE A 474 -12.84 -12.71 13.92
CA PHE A 474 -13.61 -12.76 12.66
C PHE A 474 -12.68 -12.53 11.47
N LEU A 475 -12.73 -13.44 10.49
CA LEU A 475 -11.91 -13.41 9.30
C LEU A 475 -12.78 -13.70 8.07
N VAL A 476 -12.69 -12.84 7.05
CA VAL A 476 -13.12 -13.19 5.68
C VAL A 476 -11.88 -13.15 4.81
N SER A 477 -11.57 -14.26 4.16
CA SER A 477 -10.43 -14.39 3.26
C SER A 477 -10.86 -14.89 1.89
N ALA A 478 -10.19 -14.42 0.84
CA ALA A 478 -10.34 -14.89 -0.52
C ALA A 478 -9.05 -15.55 -0.98
N SER A 479 -9.13 -16.75 -1.58
CA SER A 479 -8.02 -17.33 -2.31
C SER A 479 -8.18 -17.05 -3.79
N PHE A 480 -7.06 -17.03 -4.51
CA PHE A 480 -7.03 -16.86 -5.95
C PHE A 480 -6.41 -18.10 -6.58
N ASN A 481 -6.82 -18.44 -7.81
CA ASN A 481 -6.12 -19.49 -8.52
C ASN A 481 -4.66 -19.08 -8.74
N PRO A 482 -3.70 -19.93 -8.41
CA PRO A 482 -2.32 -19.65 -8.77
C PRO A 482 -2.26 -19.43 -10.27
N LEU A 483 -1.56 -18.38 -10.69
CA LEU A 483 -1.27 -18.14 -12.09
C LEU A 483 -0.58 -19.38 -12.68
N PRO A 484 -0.89 -19.78 -13.92
CA PRO A 484 -0.16 -20.87 -14.56
C PRO A 484 1.32 -20.52 -14.55
N LEU A 485 2.16 -21.44 -14.06
CA LEU A 485 3.60 -21.30 -14.11
C LEU A 485 4.03 -21.21 -15.58
N ASP A 486 4.64 -20.09 -15.94
CA ASP A 486 5.27 -19.90 -17.25
C ASP A 486 6.74 -19.57 -17.04
N ALA A 487 7.62 -20.41 -17.56
CA ALA A 487 9.06 -20.26 -17.39
C ALA A 487 9.61 -19.38 -18.51
N ASP A 488 10.12 -18.21 -18.17
CA ASP A 488 10.72 -17.27 -19.10
C ASP A 488 11.98 -16.63 -18.53
N PHE A 489 12.85 -16.14 -19.39
CA PHE A 489 14.05 -15.43 -19.03
C PHE A 489 14.60 -14.55 -20.17
N ILE A 490 15.38 -13.56 -19.80
CA ILE A 490 16.14 -12.73 -20.73
C ILE A 490 17.64 -12.82 -20.43
N ALA A 491 18.45 -12.73 -21.47
CA ALA A 491 19.91 -12.65 -21.39
C ALA A 491 20.38 -11.22 -21.72
N SER A 492 21.30 -10.67 -20.92
CA SER A 492 21.87 -9.32 -21.11
C SER A 492 22.59 -9.16 -22.47
N SER A 493 23.03 -10.25 -23.07
CA SER A 493 23.57 -10.27 -24.44
C SER A 493 23.44 -11.67 -25.05
N VAL A 494 23.09 -11.74 -26.32
CA VAL A 494 22.97 -12.98 -27.08
C VAL A 494 24.15 -13.19 -28.05
N SER A 495 25.06 -12.24 -28.16
CA SER A 495 26.25 -12.33 -29.03
C SER A 495 27.33 -11.34 -28.59
N GLY A 496 28.62 -11.70 -28.79
CA GLY A 496 29.77 -10.83 -28.50
C GLY A 496 31.09 -11.59 -28.65
N ASP A 497 32.22 -10.87 -28.49
CA ASP A 497 33.56 -11.45 -28.58
C ASP A 497 33.89 -12.24 -27.28
N ALA A 498 34.58 -13.36 -27.41
CA ALA A 498 35.00 -14.19 -26.27
C ALA A 498 36.17 -13.56 -25.49
N PRO A 499 36.15 -13.58 -24.14
CA PRO A 499 35.11 -14.14 -23.26
C PRO A 499 33.92 -13.17 -23.13
N LEU A 500 32.70 -13.66 -23.35
CA LEU A 500 31.47 -12.90 -23.16
C LEU A 500 30.87 -13.24 -21.81
N SER A 501 30.66 -12.24 -20.96
CA SER A 501 29.90 -12.35 -19.73
C SER A 501 28.43 -12.10 -20.05
N VAL A 502 27.56 -13.03 -19.65
CA VAL A 502 26.11 -12.93 -19.88
C VAL A 502 25.41 -13.09 -18.52
N VAL A 503 24.51 -12.16 -18.22
CA VAL A 503 23.58 -12.24 -17.07
C VAL A 503 22.27 -12.76 -17.61
N PHE A 504 21.71 -13.76 -16.93
CA PHE A 504 20.36 -14.23 -17.18
C PHE A 504 19.44 -13.72 -16.09
N THR A 505 18.34 -13.08 -16.48
CA THR A 505 17.32 -12.56 -15.57
C THR A 505 16.07 -13.43 -15.71
N ASN A 506 15.54 -13.88 -14.58
CA ASN A 506 14.30 -14.64 -14.53
C ASN A 506 13.11 -13.72 -14.83
N LEU A 507 12.25 -14.13 -15.77
CA LEU A 507 10.99 -13.49 -16.12
C LEU A 507 9.80 -14.46 -15.94
N SER A 508 10.02 -15.60 -15.27
CA SER A 508 8.98 -16.59 -15.05
C SER A 508 7.80 -15.99 -14.29
N THR A 509 6.59 -16.31 -14.69
CA THR A 509 5.34 -15.89 -14.03
C THR A 509 4.68 -17.05 -13.28
N GLY A 510 3.63 -16.78 -12.49
CA GLY A 510 2.91 -17.79 -11.72
C GLY A 510 3.51 -18.09 -10.34
N ASN A 511 4.33 -17.19 -9.80
CA ASN A 511 4.96 -17.28 -8.46
C ASN A 511 5.71 -18.61 -8.22
N PRO A 512 6.70 -18.97 -9.06
CA PRO A 512 7.52 -20.15 -8.82
C PRO A 512 8.32 -20.00 -7.51
N THR A 513 8.36 -21.05 -6.70
CA THR A 513 9.11 -21.10 -5.43
C THR A 513 10.55 -21.60 -5.59
N SER A 514 10.92 -22.05 -6.79
CA SER A 514 12.27 -22.51 -7.11
C SER A 514 12.49 -22.47 -8.63
N TRP A 515 13.74 -22.31 -9.02
CA TRP A 515 14.17 -22.27 -10.42
C TRP A 515 15.34 -23.23 -10.62
N ASP A 516 15.34 -23.92 -11.75
CA ASP A 516 16.46 -24.72 -12.21
C ASP A 516 16.95 -24.19 -13.56
N TRP A 517 18.19 -23.73 -13.62
CA TRP A 517 18.81 -23.22 -14.83
C TRP A 517 19.69 -24.28 -15.48
N ASP A 518 19.41 -24.64 -16.73
CA ASP A 518 20.26 -25.50 -17.55
C ASP A 518 20.89 -24.68 -18.69
N PHE A 519 22.18 -24.42 -18.62
CA PHE A 519 22.91 -23.63 -19.61
C PHE A 519 23.31 -24.45 -20.85
N GLY A 520 22.93 -25.73 -20.94
CA GLY A 520 23.21 -26.61 -22.08
C GLY A 520 24.67 -27.09 -22.17
N ASP A 521 25.51 -26.75 -21.21
CA ASP A 521 26.92 -27.17 -21.12
C ASP A 521 27.15 -28.27 -20.08
N GLY A 522 26.09 -28.75 -19.43
CA GLY A 522 26.10 -29.76 -18.37
C GLY A 522 26.20 -29.16 -16.96
N ASN A 523 26.24 -27.84 -16.81
CA ASN A 523 26.15 -27.15 -15.54
C ASN A 523 24.71 -26.68 -15.31
N ILE A 524 24.31 -26.68 -14.05
CA ILE A 524 23.01 -26.18 -13.58
C ILE A 524 23.23 -25.16 -12.46
N SER A 525 22.27 -24.25 -12.28
CA SER A 525 22.17 -23.34 -11.15
C SER A 525 20.75 -23.35 -10.61
N THR A 526 20.59 -23.03 -9.34
CA THR A 526 19.29 -22.94 -8.65
C THR A 526 19.16 -21.57 -8.01
#